data_8ca0e480579bae135c510b52c684c8c0
#
_entry.id   8ca0e480579bae135c510b52c684c8c0
#
_cell.length_a   1.000
_cell.length_b   1.000
_cell.length_c   1.000
_cell.angle_alpha   90.00
_cell.angle_beta   90.00
_cell.angle_gamma   90.00
#
_symmetry.space_group_name_H-M   'P 1'
#
loop_
_entity.id
_entity.type
_entity.pdbx_description
1 polymer ?
#
loop_
_entity_poly.entity_id
_entity_poly.type
_entity_poly.pdbx_seq_one_letter_code
_entity_poly.pdbx_strand_id
1 'polypeptide(L)'
;GDDIAYIRHSDDGKAYAVNIEQGIFGIIEDVNPIDDPVIYEALTTPRELIFSNVLVKDDKPYWMGMGQILPDEGENFSGEWKKGKKDDKGNEILPSHKNARYTIRLSELKNVDPKLYDPDGVPVSGIIYGGRDSDTSVPVYQSFDWAHGMFIGASLESETTAATIGAVGVRELSPMANLDFLVVPLGTYLSNHLKFGERLIVKP
;
A
#
# COMPACT_ATOMS: atom_id res chain seq x y z
N GLY A 1 -1.66 -6.52 8.64
CA GLY A 1 -2.10 -5.14 8.50
C GLY A 1 -1.87 -4.62 7.12
N ASP A 2 -2.34 -3.43 6.85
CA ASP A 2 -2.22 -2.75 5.56
C ASP A 2 -1.30 -1.53 5.71
N ASP A 3 -1.76 -0.52 6.44
CA ASP A 3 -1.12 0.79 6.55
C ASP A 3 -0.46 1.00 7.92
N ILE A 4 -1.12 0.61 9.00
CA ILE A 4 -0.70 0.91 10.37
C ILE A 4 -0.50 -0.35 11.19
N ALA A 5 0.61 -0.41 11.93
CA ALA A 5 0.86 -1.41 12.95
C ALA A 5 1.54 -0.78 14.17
N TYR A 6 1.29 -1.32 15.35
CA TYR A 6 2.11 -1.01 16.50
C TYR A 6 3.36 -1.88 16.50
N ILE A 7 4.51 -1.26 16.73
CA ILE A 7 5.76 -1.98 16.98
C ILE A 7 6.19 -1.70 18.43
N ARG A 8 6.40 -2.76 19.19
CA ARG A 8 6.78 -2.67 20.60
C ARG A 8 7.92 -3.61 20.95
N HIS A 9 8.64 -3.31 22.01
CA HIS A 9 9.55 -4.25 22.64
C HIS A 9 8.79 -5.16 23.60
N SER A 10 9.11 -6.43 23.54
CA SER A 10 8.70 -7.40 24.55
C SER A 10 9.79 -7.55 25.62
N ASP A 11 9.44 -8.19 26.73
CA ASP A 11 10.37 -8.47 27.84
C ASP A 11 11.56 -9.35 27.42
N ASP A 12 11.41 -10.10 26.31
CA ASP A 12 12.48 -10.89 25.71
C ASP A 12 13.49 -10.05 24.89
N GLY A 13 13.29 -8.73 24.84
CA GLY A 13 14.16 -7.79 24.13
C GLY A 13 13.93 -7.73 22.62
N LYS A 14 12.97 -8.47 22.06
CA LYS A 14 12.65 -8.46 20.64
C LYS A 14 11.57 -7.44 20.31
N ALA A 15 11.53 -7.01 19.03
CA ALA A 15 10.44 -6.23 18.51
C ALA A 15 9.29 -7.12 18.04
N TYR A 16 8.07 -6.69 18.33
CA TYR A 16 6.85 -7.34 17.87
C TYR A 16 5.96 -6.33 17.17
N ALA A 17 5.41 -6.72 16.04
CA ALA A 17 4.41 -5.96 15.31
C ALA A 17 3.02 -6.48 15.66
N VAL A 18 2.12 -5.57 16.05
CA VAL A 18 0.72 -5.86 16.37
C VAL A 18 -0.17 -5.19 15.36
N ASN A 19 -0.98 -5.99 14.68
CA ASN A 19 -1.97 -5.46 13.74
C ASN A 19 -3.11 -4.76 14.49
N ILE A 20 -3.52 -3.60 14.00
CA ILE A 20 -4.67 -2.84 14.52
C ILE A 20 -5.76 -2.62 13.47
N GLU A 21 -5.55 -3.10 12.27
CA GLU A 21 -6.45 -2.88 11.14
C GLU A 21 -7.37 -4.08 10.92
N GLN A 22 -8.57 -3.79 10.43
CA GLN A 22 -9.57 -4.81 10.11
C GLN A 22 -9.59 -5.14 8.62
N GLY A 23 -9.16 -4.23 7.76
CA GLY A 23 -9.24 -4.35 6.33
C GLY A 23 -7.96 -3.92 5.62
N ILE A 24 -7.94 -4.20 4.33
CA ILE A 24 -6.93 -3.71 3.39
C ILE A 24 -7.60 -2.79 2.37
N PHE A 25 -6.97 -1.68 2.03
CA PHE A 25 -7.41 -0.69 1.06
C PHE A 25 -6.40 -0.60 -0.07
N GLY A 26 -6.51 -1.50 -1.04
CA GLY A 26 -5.55 -1.68 -2.11
C GLY A 26 -5.89 -0.95 -3.40
N ILE A 27 -4.88 -0.64 -4.23
CA ILE A 27 -5.04 -0.31 -5.63
C ILE A 27 -5.42 -1.59 -6.37
N ILE A 28 -6.43 -1.50 -7.27
CA ILE A 28 -6.93 -2.67 -7.97
C ILE A 28 -6.39 -2.79 -9.40
N GLU A 29 -5.85 -1.71 -9.97
CA GLU A 29 -5.24 -1.75 -11.31
C GLU A 29 -4.18 -2.86 -11.36
N ASP A 30 -4.20 -3.66 -12.43
CA ASP A 30 -3.32 -4.80 -12.70
C ASP A 30 -3.43 -6.01 -11.75
N VAL A 31 -4.32 -5.98 -10.76
CA VAL A 31 -4.61 -7.18 -9.97
C VAL A 31 -5.22 -8.26 -10.88
N ASN A 32 -4.52 -9.36 -11.04
CA ASN A 32 -4.88 -10.43 -11.99
C ASN A 32 -4.61 -11.84 -11.40
N PRO A 33 -5.16 -12.92 -12.01
CA PRO A 33 -5.03 -14.27 -11.45
C PRO A 33 -3.61 -14.85 -11.53
N ILE A 34 -2.71 -14.26 -12.31
CA ILE A 34 -1.33 -14.75 -12.50
C ILE A 34 -0.41 -14.17 -11.43
N ASP A 35 -0.43 -12.84 -11.30
CA ASP A 35 0.49 -12.12 -10.43
C ASP A 35 -0.01 -12.05 -8.97
N ASP A 36 -1.34 -11.91 -8.78
CA ASP A 36 -1.99 -11.72 -7.48
C ASP A 36 -3.10 -12.73 -7.20
N PRO A 37 -2.85 -14.05 -7.31
CA PRO A 37 -3.91 -15.06 -7.31
C PRO A 37 -4.78 -15.06 -6.04
N VAL A 38 -4.20 -14.76 -4.88
CA VAL A 38 -4.93 -14.74 -3.60
C VAL A 38 -5.89 -13.56 -3.52
N ILE A 39 -5.42 -12.38 -3.87
CA ILE A 39 -6.24 -11.15 -3.89
C ILE A 39 -7.29 -11.25 -4.99
N TYR A 40 -6.90 -11.65 -6.20
CA TYR A 40 -7.82 -11.80 -7.32
C TYR A 40 -8.99 -12.76 -6.98
N GLU A 41 -8.70 -13.92 -6.41
CA GLU A 41 -9.72 -14.86 -5.97
C GLU A 41 -10.63 -14.24 -4.91
N ALA A 42 -10.04 -13.53 -3.94
CA ALA A 42 -10.80 -12.86 -2.89
C ALA A 42 -11.73 -11.77 -3.45
N LEU A 43 -11.31 -11.01 -4.46
CA LEU A 43 -12.09 -9.95 -5.08
C LEU A 43 -13.15 -10.45 -6.08
N THR A 44 -12.98 -11.64 -6.62
CA THR A 44 -13.91 -12.22 -7.61
C THR A 44 -14.85 -13.28 -7.04
N THR A 45 -14.68 -13.66 -5.77
CA THR A 45 -15.59 -14.55 -5.04
C THR A 45 -16.62 -13.73 -4.28
N PRO A 46 -17.92 -14.05 -4.35
CA PRO A 46 -18.97 -13.30 -3.64
C PRO A 46 -18.73 -13.23 -2.13
N ARG A 47 -18.61 -12.03 -1.61
CA ARG A 47 -18.42 -11.69 -0.18
C ARG A 47 -18.67 -10.21 0.06
N GLU A 48 -18.49 -9.74 1.29
CA GLU A 48 -18.54 -8.33 1.61
C GLU A 48 -17.28 -7.61 1.07
N LEU A 49 -17.46 -6.84 0.00
CA LEU A 49 -16.41 -6.09 -0.69
C LEU A 49 -16.89 -4.68 -1.01
N ILE A 50 -15.97 -3.74 -0.99
CA ILE A 50 -16.21 -2.38 -1.49
C ILE A 50 -15.25 -2.13 -2.64
N PHE A 51 -15.79 -1.69 -3.76
CA PHE A 51 -15.02 -1.23 -4.91
C PHE A 51 -15.26 0.26 -5.12
N SER A 52 -14.21 1.00 -5.49
CA SER A 52 -14.34 2.40 -5.89
C SER A 52 -13.68 2.62 -7.24
N ASN A 53 -14.37 3.41 -8.08
CA ASN A 53 -13.87 3.87 -9.38
C ASN A 53 -13.54 2.75 -10.39
N VAL A 54 -14.15 1.59 -10.23
CA VAL A 54 -14.13 0.48 -11.20
C VAL A 54 -15.22 0.67 -12.26
N LEU A 55 -15.19 -0.13 -13.32
CA LEU A 55 -16.32 -0.27 -14.24
C LEU A 55 -17.29 -1.30 -13.67
N VAL A 56 -18.57 -0.99 -13.66
CA VAL A 56 -19.63 -1.92 -13.25
C VAL A 56 -20.50 -2.24 -14.45
N LYS A 57 -20.72 -3.53 -14.71
CA LYS A 57 -21.62 -4.06 -15.72
C LYS A 57 -22.32 -5.29 -15.16
N ASP A 58 -23.65 -5.33 -15.23
CA ASP A 58 -24.47 -6.46 -14.75
C ASP A 58 -24.12 -6.85 -13.29
N ASP A 59 -24.02 -5.85 -12.40
CA ASP A 59 -23.64 -5.97 -10.99
C ASP A 59 -22.26 -6.61 -10.74
N LYS A 60 -21.37 -6.58 -11.72
CA LYS A 60 -20.00 -7.09 -11.59
C LYS A 60 -18.98 -5.98 -11.79
N PRO A 61 -17.93 -5.95 -10.94
CA PRO A 61 -16.83 -5.01 -11.10
C PRO A 61 -15.83 -5.49 -12.15
N TYR A 62 -15.30 -4.53 -12.90
CA TYR A 62 -14.21 -4.74 -13.87
C TYR A 62 -13.19 -3.63 -13.71
N TRP A 63 -11.91 -3.97 -13.87
CA TRP A 63 -10.80 -3.04 -13.76
C TRP A 63 -9.72 -3.32 -14.80
N MET A 64 -8.91 -2.32 -15.10
CA MET A 64 -7.81 -2.45 -16.03
C MET A 64 -6.77 -3.45 -15.50
N GLY A 65 -6.26 -4.28 -16.38
CA GLY A 65 -5.26 -5.29 -16.03
C GLY A 65 -5.80 -6.53 -15.30
N MET A 66 -7.13 -6.70 -15.17
CA MET A 66 -7.71 -7.85 -14.44
C MET A 66 -7.53 -9.23 -15.13
N GLY A 67 -6.84 -9.27 -16.28
CA GLY A 67 -6.59 -10.53 -17.00
C GLY A 67 -7.78 -11.07 -17.81
N GLN A 68 -8.82 -10.26 -17.98
CA GLN A 68 -10.02 -10.60 -18.76
C GLN A 68 -10.35 -9.49 -19.78
N ILE A 69 -11.18 -9.82 -20.75
CA ILE A 69 -11.73 -8.83 -21.68
C ILE A 69 -12.77 -8.00 -20.92
N LEU A 70 -12.56 -6.71 -20.91
CA LEU A 70 -13.49 -5.78 -20.26
C LEU A 70 -14.74 -5.54 -21.13
N PRO A 71 -15.91 -5.29 -20.53
CA PRO A 71 -17.09 -4.84 -21.26
C PRO A 71 -16.81 -3.53 -22.02
N ASP A 72 -17.44 -3.37 -23.19
CA ASP A 72 -17.33 -2.14 -23.98
C ASP A 72 -18.28 -1.02 -23.49
N GLU A 73 -19.11 -1.30 -22.46
CA GLU A 73 -19.99 -0.33 -21.82
C GLU A 73 -20.32 -0.73 -20.38
N GLY A 74 -20.72 0.22 -19.57
CA GLY A 74 -21.13 0.06 -18.17
C GLY A 74 -21.23 1.39 -17.45
N GLU A 75 -21.17 1.36 -16.15
CA GLU A 75 -21.11 2.54 -15.29
C GLU A 75 -19.75 2.62 -14.60
N ASN A 76 -19.14 3.79 -14.59
CA ASN A 76 -17.87 4.03 -13.89
C ASN A 76 -17.86 5.39 -13.18
N PHE A 77 -16.70 5.85 -12.73
CA PHE A 77 -16.50 7.14 -12.04
C PHE A 77 -16.97 8.37 -12.86
N SER A 78 -17.21 8.23 -14.16
CA SER A 78 -17.76 9.29 -15.03
C SER A 78 -19.25 9.10 -15.35
N GLY A 79 -19.96 8.21 -14.65
CA GLY A 79 -21.33 7.78 -14.94
C GLY A 79 -21.39 6.74 -16.06
N GLU A 80 -22.44 6.78 -16.92
CA GLU A 80 -22.52 5.88 -18.08
C GLU A 80 -21.27 5.99 -18.94
N TRP A 81 -20.61 4.87 -19.14
CA TRP A 81 -19.36 4.78 -19.90
C TRP A 81 -19.51 3.82 -21.07
N LYS A 82 -18.91 4.21 -22.20
CA LYS A 82 -18.72 3.37 -23.37
C LYS A 82 -17.28 3.53 -23.86
N LYS A 83 -16.74 2.48 -24.43
CA LYS A 83 -15.40 2.47 -25.01
C LYS A 83 -15.21 3.62 -26.00
N GLY A 84 -14.13 4.37 -25.81
CA GLY A 84 -13.84 5.58 -26.57
C GLY A 84 -14.56 6.85 -26.08
N LYS A 85 -15.28 6.81 -24.93
CA LYS A 85 -15.80 8.02 -24.28
C LYS A 85 -14.67 8.98 -23.95
N LYS A 86 -14.91 10.28 -24.17
CA LYS A 86 -13.93 11.33 -23.89
C LYS A 86 -14.50 12.34 -22.90
N ASP A 87 -13.60 12.99 -22.18
CA ASP A 87 -13.91 14.13 -21.33
C ASP A 87 -14.10 15.43 -22.16
N ASP A 88 -14.48 16.51 -21.49
CA ASP A 88 -14.68 17.82 -22.13
C ASP A 88 -13.39 18.41 -22.76
N LYS A 89 -12.23 17.89 -22.40
CA LYS A 89 -10.94 18.28 -22.95
C LYS A 89 -10.48 17.37 -24.11
N GLY A 90 -11.27 16.33 -24.44
CA GLY A 90 -10.99 15.38 -25.50
C GLY A 90 -10.09 14.22 -25.08
N ASN A 91 -9.75 14.07 -23.82
CA ASN A 91 -8.98 12.93 -23.31
C ASN A 91 -9.89 11.71 -23.19
N GLU A 92 -9.35 10.53 -23.46
CA GLU A 92 -10.09 9.28 -23.29
C GLU A 92 -10.34 9.00 -21.81
N ILE A 93 -11.60 8.67 -21.49
CA ILE A 93 -11.98 8.19 -20.16
C ILE A 93 -11.83 6.67 -20.14
N LEU A 94 -10.92 6.20 -19.31
CA LEU A 94 -10.63 4.78 -19.15
C LEU A 94 -11.82 4.05 -18.49
N PRO A 95 -11.96 2.73 -18.70
CA PRO A 95 -13.03 1.93 -18.08
C PRO A 95 -12.99 1.99 -16.55
N SER A 96 -11.83 1.86 -15.95
CA SER A 96 -11.61 2.11 -14.52
C SER A 96 -10.58 3.22 -14.31
N HIS A 97 -10.67 3.90 -13.18
CA HIS A 97 -9.67 4.91 -12.82
C HIS A 97 -8.35 4.23 -12.43
N LYS A 98 -7.21 4.83 -12.77
CA LYS A 98 -5.88 4.31 -12.39
C LYS A 98 -5.69 4.17 -10.86
N ASN A 99 -6.41 4.98 -10.09
CA ASN A 99 -6.46 4.87 -8.62
C ASN A 99 -7.78 4.22 -8.15
N ALA A 100 -8.35 3.33 -8.94
CA ALA A 100 -9.47 2.50 -8.48
C ALA A 100 -9.00 1.61 -7.32
N ARG A 101 -9.88 1.41 -6.35
CA ARG A 101 -9.54 0.72 -5.10
C ARG A 101 -10.50 -0.41 -4.78
N TYR A 102 -10.01 -1.32 -3.96
CA TYR A 102 -10.83 -2.30 -3.27
C TYR A 102 -10.62 -2.22 -1.76
N THR A 103 -11.66 -2.57 -1.02
CA THR A 103 -11.57 -2.79 0.43
C THR A 103 -12.12 -4.16 0.75
N ILE A 104 -11.33 -4.94 1.48
CA ILE A 104 -11.68 -6.28 1.95
C ILE A 104 -11.22 -6.47 3.39
N ARG A 105 -11.97 -7.24 4.18
CA ARG A 105 -11.51 -7.63 5.51
C ARG A 105 -10.28 -8.51 5.41
N LEU A 106 -9.26 -8.25 6.22
CA LEU A 106 -8.04 -9.06 6.26
C LEU A 106 -8.34 -10.52 6.59
N SER A 107 -9.34 -10.78 7.44
CA SER A 107 -9.78 -12.14 7.80
C SER A 107 -10.38 -12.95 6.66
N GLU A 108 -10.76 -12.29 5.55
CA GLU A 108 -11.31 -12.96 4.35
C GLU A 108 -10.23 -13.49 3.41
N LEU A 109 -8.97 -13.17 3.65
CA LEU A 109 -7.85 -13.65 2.85
C LEU A 109 -7.45 -15.06 3.29
N LYS A 110 -7.37 -15.99 2.36
CA LYS A 110 -7.02 -17.40 2.65
C LYS A 110 -5.60 -17.63 3.16
N ASN A 111 -4.72 -16.67 2.99
CA ASN A 111 -3.33 -16.70 3.44
C ASN A 111 -3.07 -15.82 4.68
N VAL A 112 -4.13 -15.43 5.38
CA VAL A 112 -4.00 -14.62 6.59
C VAL A 112 -3.24 -15.40 7.67
N ASP A 113 -2.35 -14.72 8.38
CA ASP A 113 -1.68 -15.29 9.54
C ASP A 113 -2.69 -15.51 10.70
N PRO A 114 -2.68 -16.68 11.37
CA PRO A 114 -3.58 -16.95 12.49
C PRO A 114 -3.39 -15.97 13.65
N LYS A 115 -2.27 -15.26 13.73
CA LYS A 115 -1.97 -14.21 14.70
C LYS A 115 -2.43 -12.82 14.28
N LEU A 116 -3.26 -12.69 13.25
CA LEU A 116 -3.73 -11.38 12.75
C LEU A 116 -4.23 -10.47 13.87
N TYR A 117 -4.95 -11.01 14.83
CA TYR A 117 -5.54 -10.27 15.97
C TYR A 117 -4.93 -10.64 17.33
N ASP A 118 -3.77 -11.30 17.31
CA ASP A 118 -3.05 -11.62 18.55
C ASP A 118 -2.49 -10.31 19.16
N PRO A 119 -2.91 -9.94 20.37
CA PRO A 119 -2.42 -8.73 21.04
C PRO A 119 -0.92 -8.80 21.36
N ASP A 120 -0.34 -9.99 21.41
CA ASP A 120 1.10 -10.16 21.59
C ASP A 120 1.87 -9.95 20.29
N GLY A 121 1.20 -10.04 19.15
CA GLY A 121 1.75 -9.75 17.83
C GLY A 121 2.70 -10.84 17.33
N VAL A 122 3.47 -10.47 16.32
CA VAL A 122 4.44 -11.33 15.66
C VAL A 122 5.85 -10.73 15.76
N PRO A 123 6.90 -11.53 15.93
CA PRO A 123 8.27 -11.00 16.01
C PRO A 123 8.68 -10.36 14.67
N VAL A 124 9.33 -9.20 14.76
CA VAL A 124 9.89 -8.49 13.61
C VAL A 124 11.34 -8.90 13.43
N SER A 125 11.67 -9.46 12.28
CA SER A 125 13.03 -9.90 11.94
C SER A 125 13.74 -8.97 10.96
N GLY A 126 12.97 -8.12 10.26
CA GLY A 126 13.51 -7.16 9.30
C GLY A 126 12.50 -6.07 9.01
N ILE A 127 13.00 -4.92 8.60
CA ILE A 127 12.19 -3.78 8.17
C ILE A 127 12.65 -3.40 6.78
N ILE A 128 11.70 -3.34 5.85
CA ILE A 128 11.92 -2.85 4.50
C ILE A 128 11.33 -1.45 4.45
N TYR A 129 12.14 -0.50 4.03
CA TYR A 129 11.71 0.88 3.79
C TYR A 129 11.96 1.23 2.34
N GLY A 130 11.01 1.88 1.70
CA GLY A 130 11.14 2.22 0.29
C GLY A 130 10.34 3.45 -0.09
N GLY A 131 10.72 4.03 -1.23
CA GLY A 131 10.01 5.11 -1.90
C GLY A 131 9.98 4.83 -3.39
N ARG A 132 9.21 5.60 -4.14
CA ARG A 132 9.21 5.54 -5.60
C ARG A 132 10.44 6.24 -6.13
N ASP A 133 11.19 5.52 -6.93
CA ASP A 133 12.38 6.01 -7.62
C ASP A 133 12.55 5.24 -8.93
N SER A 134 12.29 5.90 -10.05
CA SER A 134 12.31 5.24 -11.36
C SER A 134 13.71 5.16 -11.97
N ASP A 135 14.67 6.01 -11.56
CA ASP A 135 15.91 6.19 -12.33
C ASP A 135 17.18 6.60 -11.57
N THR A 136 17.13 6.86 -10.26
CA THR A 136 18.29 7.44 -9.55
C THR A 136 18.98 6.51 -8.59
N SER A 137 18.29 5.52 -8.06
CA SER A 137 18.83 4.60 -7.04
C SER A 137 18.86 3.16 -7.54
N VAL A 138 19.71 2.35 -6.92
CA VAL A 138 19.63 0.89 -7.12
C VAL A 138 18.31 0.37 -6.55
N PRO A 139 17.68 -0.62 -7.19
CA PRO A 139 16.35 -1.10 -6.79
C PRO A 139 16.26 -1.61 -5.37
N VAL A 140 17.33 -2.24 -4.88
CA VAL A 140 17.38 -2.82 -3.51
C VAL A 140 18.79 -2.72 -2.97
N TYR A 141 18.92 -2.29 -1.72
CA TYR A 141 20.18 -2.35 -0.98
C TYR A 141 19.91 -2.59 0.52
N GLN A 142 20.91 -3.08 1.22
CA GLN A 142 20.84 -3.37 2.64
C GLN A 142 21.59 -2.31 3.44
N SER A 143 21.00 -1.81 4.51
CA SER A 143 21.69 -0.93 5.44
C SER A 143 22.77 -1.70 6.21
N PHE A 144 23.84 -1.00 6.61
CA PHE A 144 24.92 -1.61 7.39
C PHE A 144 24.51 -1.93 8.81
N ASP A 145 23.71 -1.04 9.40
CA ASP A 145 23.19 -1.15 10.76
C ASP A 145 21.87 -0.38 10.89
N TRP A 146 21.31 -0.37 12.09
CA TRP A 146 20.06 0.31 12.38
C TRP A 146 20.16 1.84 12.17
N ALA A 147 21.22 2.47 12.63
CA ALA A 147 21.41 3.91 12.50
C ALA A 147 21.49 4.33 11.03
N HIS A 148 22.23 3.55 10.22
CA HIS A 148 22.29 3.75 8.78
C HIS A 148 20.91 3.58 8.12
N GLY A 149 20.15 2.55 8.51
CA GLY A 149 18.78 2.35 8.03
C GLY A 149 17.87 3.52 8.37
N MET A 150 17.97 4.03 9.58
CA MET A 150 17.24 5.23 10.02
C MET A 150 17.62 6.49 9.23
N PHE A 151 18.90 6.67 8.96
CA PHE A 151 19.39 7.79 8.13
C PHE A 151 18.83 7.71 6.70
N ILE A 152 18.89 6.52 6.09
CA ILE A 152 18.33 6.31 4.74
C ILE A 152 16.82 6.61 4.74
N GLY A 153 16.07 6.03 5.67
CA GLY A 153 14.62 6.24 5.75
C GLY A 153 14.24 7.71 5.97
N ALA A 154 15.02 8.44 6.77
CA ALA A 154 14.79 9.86 7.05
C ALA A 154 15.20 10.80 5.90
N SER A 155 16.11 10.37 5.03
CA SER A 155 16.64 11.17 3.91
C SER A 155 16.10 10.73 2.54
N LEU A 156 15.29 9.68 2.49
CA LEU A 156 14.73 9.20 1.24
C LEU A 156 13.74 10.21 0.66
N GLU A 157 14.00 10.64 -0.58
CA GLU A 157 13.04 11.34 -1.41
C GLU A 157 12.25 10.32 -2.23
N SER A 158 10.95 10.53 -2.35
CA SER A 158 10.07 9.67 -3.15
C SER A 158 9.41 10.48 -4.24
N GLU A 159 9.26 9.88 -5.41
CA GLU A 159 8.37 10.41 -6.44
C GLU A 159 6.93 10.48 -5.91
N THR A 160 6.15 11.40 -6.44
CA THR A 160 4.76 11.59 -6.03
C THR A 160 3.94 10.31 -6.20
N THR A 161 2.93 10.14 -5.36
CA THR A 161 2.09 8.94 -5.36
C THR A 161 1.14 8.91 -6.56
N ALA A 162 0.63 7.72 -6.90
CA ALA A 162 -0.40 7.55 -7.94
C ALA A 162 -1.69 8.34 -7.67
N ALA A 163 -1.90 8.77 -6.43
CA ALA A 163 -3.02 9.63 -6.06
C ALA A 163 -2.87 11.07 -6.61
N THR A 164 -1.64 11.51 -6.91
CA THR A 164 -1.37 12.83 -7.48
C THR A 164 -1.37 12.71 -9.00
N ILE A 165 -2.52 12.97 -9.62
CA ILE A 165 -2.68 12.88 -11.07
C ILE A 165 -1.78 13.88 -11.78
N GLY A 166 -0.99 13.41 -12.75
CA GLY A 166 -0.12 14.23 -13.61
C GLY A 166 1.25 14.52 -13.05
N ALA A 167 1.61 13.99 -11.89
CA ALA A 167 2.91 14.22 -11.25
C ALA A 167 3.79 12.96 -11.16
N VAL A 168 3.58 11.98 -12.02
CA VAL A 168 4.44 10.77 -12.09
C VAL A 168 5.87 11.18 -12.47
N GLY A 169 6.85 10.71 -11.69
CA GLY A 169 8.25 11.05 -11.86
C GLY A 169 8.67 12.41 -11.28
N VAL A 170 7.73 13.19 -10.74
CA VAL A 170 8.05 14.44 -10.05
C VAL A 170 8.44 14.13 -8.62
N ARG A 171 9.62 14.60 -8.21
CA ARG A 171 10.07 14.55 -6.81
C ARG A 171 9.74 15.87 -6.15
N GLU A 172 9.02 15.79 -5.07
CA GLU A 172 8.84 16.91 -4.17
C GLU A 172 9.74 16.70 -2.96
N LEU A 173 10.39 17.76 -2.52
CA LEU A 173 11.14 17.78 -1.28
C LEU A 173 10.15 17.68 -0.11
N SER A 174 9.63 16.50 0.08
CA SER A 174 8.92 16.15 1.32
C SER A 174 9.85 15.24 2.09
N PRO A 175 10.62 15.76 3.04
CA PRO A 175 11.59 14.96 3.78
C PRO A 175 10.94 13.77 4.47
N MET A 176 9.61 13.77 4.58
CA MET A 176 8.83 12.61 4.98
C MET A 176 7.41 12.74 4.42
N ALA A 177 7.03 11.84 3.54
CA ALA A 177 5.67 11.74 3.00
C ALA A 177 4.58 11.56 4.07
N ASN A 178 4.97 11.32 5.32
CA ASN A 178 4.09 11.08 6.44
C ASN A 178 4.16 12.16 7.55
N LEU A 179 4.73 13.34 7.28
CA LEU A 179 4.76 14.44 8.25
C LEU A 179 3.38 14.79 8.81
N ASP A 180 2.37 14.74 7.96
CA ASP A 180 0.98 15.03 8.34
C ASP A 180 0.39 14.00 9.32
N PHE A 181 1.02 12.84 9.45
CA PHE A 181 0.58 11.75 10.33
C PHE A 181 1.39 11.66 11.63
N LEU A 182 2.42 12.48 11.79
CA LEU A 182 3.23 12.48 13.01
C LEU A 182 2.50 13.16 14.16
N VAL A 183 2.37 12.46 15.27
CA VAL A 183 1.79 13.00 16.51
C VAL A 183 2.82 13.71 17.38
N VAL A 184 4.08 13.70 16.99
CA VAL A 184 5.22 14.36 17.66
C VAL A 184 6.12 15.06 16.64
N PRO A 185 6.93 16.05 17.03
CA PRO A 185 7.91 16.65 16.13
C PRO A 185 8.84 15.61 15.51
N LEU A 186 9.21 15.79 14.24
CA LEU A 186 10.04 14.86 13.46
C LEU A 186 11.32 14.43 14.20
N GLY A 187 12.04 15.37 14.80
CA GLY A 187 13.25 15.04 15.55
C GLY A 187 13.01 14.11 16.74
N THR A 188 11.86 14.27 17.42
CA THR A 188 11.44 13.37 18.50
C THR A 188 11.09 11.99 17.94
N TYR A 189 10.36 11.94 16.82
CA TYR A 189 10.02 10.70 16.15
C TYR A 189 11.28 9.91 15.76
N LEU A 190 12.22 10.53 15.06
CA LEU A 190 13.49 9.91 14.67
C LEU A 190 14.32 9.47 15.88
N SER A 191 14.41 10.29 16.94
CA SER A 191 15.11 9.92 18.17
C SER A 191 14.51 8.68 18.84
N ASN A 192 13.18 8.57 18.85
CA ASN A 192 12.50 7.40 19.40
C ASN A 192 12.81 6.14 18.58
N HIS A 193 12.84 6.24 17.25
CA HIS A 193 13.20 5.12 16.38
C HIS A 193 14.66 4.69 16.52
N LEU A 194 15.60 5.63 16.67
CA LEU A 194 16.99 5.31 16.96
C LEU A 194 17.11 4.50 18.26
N LYS A 195 16.50 5.01 19.34
CA LYS A 195 16.49 4.33 20.65
C LYS A 195 15.80 2.98 20.62
N PHE A 196 14.78 2.84 19.77
CA PHE A 196 14.11 1.57 19.57
C PHE A 196 15.09 0.53 19.02
N GLY A 197 15.86 0.88 18.00
CA GLY A 197 16.85 -0.02 17.38
C GLY A 197 17.99 -0.39 18.31
N GLU A 198 18.43 0.50 19.20
CA GLU A 198 19.47 0.19 20.19
C GLU A 198 19.14 -1.02 21.08
N ARG A 199 17.84 -1.26 21.31
CA ARG A 199 17.36 -2.40 22.09
C ARG A 199 17.25 -3.69 21.26
N LEU A 200 17.21 -3.57 19.91
CA LEU A 200 17.14 -4.71 19.00
C LEU A 200 18.52 -5.34 18.74
N ILE A 201 19.59 -4.64 19.07
CA ILE A 201 20.95 -5.16 18.92
C ILE A 201 21.15 -6.18 20.04
N VAL A 202 20.84 -7.42 19.73
CA VAL A 202 21.27 -8.55 20.56
C VAL A 202 22.80 -8.52 20.55
N LYS A 203 23.40 -8.18 21.68
CA LYS A 203 24.85 -8.35 21.85
C LYS A 203 25.13 -9.83 21.63
N PRO A 204 26.13 -10.17 20.78
CA PRO A 204 26.54 -11.55 20.55
C PRO A 204 26.97 -12.23 21.85
#